data_104dac8c9066280e3dc664584ae76cab
#
_entry.id   104dac8c9066280e3dc664584ae76cab
#
_cell.length_a   1.000
_cell.length_b   1.000
_cell.length_c   1.000
_cell.angle_alpha   90.00
_cell.angle_beta   90.00
_cell.angle_gamma   90.00
#
_symmetry.space_group_name_H-M   'P 1'
#
loop_
_entity.id
_entity.type
_entity.pdbx_description
1 polymer ?
#
loop_
_entity_poly.entity_id
_entity_poly.type
_entity_poly.pdbx_seq_one_letter_code
_entity_poly.pdbx_strand_id
1 'polypeptide(L)'
;MIEIETGSANVYDDLGLPDATEMQVKATLAAKIGEIIKHRHLTQIQAAEILGMPQPKLSGMLRGQFRGISEAKMIECMNRLGRDVEIVVRKPSRSRATGRTSVVFA
;
A
#
# COMPACT_ATOMS: atom_id res chain seq x y z
N MET A 1 4.37 17.22 -2.11
CA MET A 1 3.92 15.83 -2.38
C MET A 1 5.09 15.06 -2.96
N ILE A 2 5.42 13.96 -2.34
CA ILE A 2 6.47 13.07 -2.84
C ILE A 2 5.80 11.93 -3.61
N GLU A 3 6.10 11.83 -4.87
CA GLU A 3 5.63 10.73 -5.69
C GLU A 3 6.65 9.61 -5.64
N ILE A 4 6.23 8.46 -5.08
CA ILE A 4 7.05 7.27 -5.08
C ILE A 4 6.56 6.41 -6.23
N GLU A 5 7.27 6.46 -7.33
CA GLU A 5 6.96 5.67 -8.48
C GLU A 5 7.95 4.51 -8.54
N THR A 6 7.46 3.33 -8.24
CA THR A 6 8.25 2.11 -8.35
C THR A 6 8.02 1.44 -9.70
N GLY A 7 7.37 2.14 -10.62
CA GLY A 7 6.96 1.59 -11.90
C GLY A 7 8.09 1.15 -12.79
N SER A 8 9.22 1.88 -12.81
CA SER A 8 10.39 1.49 -13.59
C SER A 8 11.08 0.24 -13.05
N ALA A 9 10.81 -0.10 -11.79
CA ALA A 9 11.33 -1.26 -11.10
C ALA A 9 10.20 -2.15 -10.61
N ASN A 10 9.11 -2.25 -11.37
CA ASN A 10 7.98 -3.08 -11.00
C ASN A 10 8.34 -4.56 -11.16
N VAL A 11 8.76 -5.16 -10.05
CA VAL A 11 9.21 -6.55 -10.00
C VAL A 11 8.09 -7.51 -10.40
N TYR A 12 6.84 -7.15 -10.11
CA TYR A 12 5.69 -7.99 -10.44
C TYR A 12 5.42 -8.04 -11.94
N ASP A 13 5.61 -6.92 -12.64
CA ASP A 13 5.55 -6.89 -14.11
C ASP A 13 6.66 -7.73 -14.72
N ASP A 14 7.87 -7.61 -14.18
CA ASP A 14 9.03 -8.38 -14.65
C ASP A 14 8.81 -9.89 -14.48
N LEU A 15 8.03 -10.29 -13.49
CA LEU A 15 7.67 -11.68 -13.27
C LEU A 15 6.48 -12.14 -14.13
N GLY A 16 5.85 -11.20 -14.88
CA GLY A 16 4.73 -11.52 -15.76
C GLY A 16 3.45 -11.90 -15.02
N LEU A 17 3.28 -11.44 -13.78
CA LEU A 17 2.10 -11.74 -12.99
C LEU A 17 0.88 -10.94 -13.48
N PRO A 18 -0.30 -11.56 -13.62
CA PRO A 18 -1.47 -10.90 -14.19
C PRO A 18 -2.03 -9.76 -13.32
N ASP A 19 -1.74 -9.76 -12.02
CA ASP A 19 -2.19 -8.74 -11.08
C ASP A 19 -1.05 -7.80 -10.64
N ALA A 20 -0.06 -7.58 -11.50
CA ALA A 20 1.14 -6.83 -11.19
C ALA A 20 0.87 -5.43 -10.64
N THR A 21 -0.07 -4.68 -11.25
CA THR A 21 -0.40 -3.33 -10.80
C THR A 21 -1.01 -3.34 -9.40
N GLU A 22 -1.95 -4.26 -9.16
CA GLU A 22 -2.58 -4.42 -7.85
C GLU A 22 -1.55 -4.76 -6.77
N MET A 23 -0.66 -5.70 -7.08
CA MET A 23 0.38 -6.11 -6.12
C MET A 23 1.37 -4.98 -5.85
N GLN A 24 1.68 -4.18 -6.86
CA GLN A 24 2.55 -3.01 -6.69
C GLN A 24 1.93 -1.98 -5.76
N VAL A 25 0.65 -1.68 -5.93
CA VAL A 25 -0.08 -0.77 -5.04
C VAL A 25 -0.10 -1.31 -3.61
N LYS A 26 -0.42 -2.58 -3.44
CA LYS A 26 -0.44 -3.22 -2.11
C LYS A 26 0.93 -3.20 -1.44
N ALA A 27 1.99 -3.47 -2.19
CA ALA A 27 3.35 -3.45 -1.66
C ALA A 27 3.70 -2.05 -1.14
N THR A 28 3.37 -1.02 -1.89
CA THR A 28 3.63 0.37 -1.51
C THR A 28 2.84 0.76 -0.25
N LEU A 29 1.56 0.40 -0.20
CA LEU A 29 0.71 0.69 0.97
C LEU A 29 1.19 -0.08 2.21
N ALA A 30 1.52 -1.35 2.07
CA ALA A 30 2.00 -2.17 3.19
C ALA A 30 3.32 -1.63 3.76
N ALA A 31 4.23 -1.21 2.89
CA ALA A 31 5.50 -0.61 3.31
C ALA A 31 5.26 0.67 4.11
N LYS A 32 4.32 1.51 3.67
CA LYS A 32 4.00 2.75 4.38
C LYS A 32 3.34 2.47 5.73
N ILE A 33 2.45 1.50 5.79
CA ILE A 33 1.83 1.08 7.05
C ILE A 33 2.91 0.64 8.05
N GLY A 34 3.85 -0.19 7.61
CA GLY A 34 4.97 -0.63 8.45
C GLY A 34 5.83 0.52 8.93
N GLU A 35 6.10 1.48 8.06
CA GLU A 35 6.87 2.68 8.40
C GLU A 35 6.16 3.50 9.48
N ILE A 36 4.84 3.70 9.36
CA ILE A 36 4.06 4.45 10.35
C ILE A 36 4.06 3.74 11.70
N ILE A 37 3.87 2.43 11.70
CA ILE A 37 3.91 1.62 12.93
C ILE A 37 5.26 1.79 13.63
N LYS A 38 6.34 1.68 12.88
CA LYS A 38 7.70 1.84 13.41
C LYS A 38 7.92 3.26 13.93
N HIS A 39 7.51 4.26 13.18
CA HIS A 39 7.66 5.67 13.55
C HIS A 39 6.90 6.01 14.84
N ARG A 40 5.75 5.40 15.04
CA ARG A 40 4.95 5.58 16.26
C ARG A 40 5.39 4.68 17.41
N HIS A 41 6.43 3.90 17.23
CA HIS A 41 6.97 2.97 18.25
C HIS A 41 5.92 1.98 18.76
N LEU A 42 5.04 1.53 17.86
CA LEU A 42 4.03 0.54 18.20
C LEU A 42 4.59 -0.88 18.05
N THR A 43 4.23 -1.75 18.99
CA THR A 43 4.46 -3.18 18.79
C THR A 43 3.43 -3.71 17.78
N GLN A 44 3.69 -4.89 17.22
CA GLN A 44 2.71 -5.48 16.30
C GLN A 44 1.39 -5.81 17.00
N ILE A 45 1.44 -6.16 18.29
CA ILE A 45 0.22 -6.41 19.07
C ILE A 45 -0.59 -5.13 19.21
N GLN A 46 0.06 -4.03 19.58
CA GLN A 46 -0.60 -2.72 19.69
C GLN A 46 -1.17 -2.27 18.35
N ALA A 47 -0.40 -2.40 17.29
CA ALA A 47 -0.83 -2.02 15.96
C ALA A 47 -2.03 -2.87 15.50
N ALA A 48 -1.98 -4.17 15.74
CA ALA A 48 -3.09 -5.07 15.39
C ALA A 48 -4.39 -4.66 16.08
N GLU A 49 -4.32 -4.25 17.34
CA GLU A 49 -5.47 -3.72 18.07
C GLU A 49 -6.05 -2.48 17.40
N ILE A 50 -5.19 -1.51 17.08
CA ILE A 50 -5.59 -0.27 16.40
C ILE A 50 -6.24 -0.58 15.05
N LEU A 51 -5.65 -1.49 14.30
CA LEU A 51 -6.09 -1.83 12.95
C LEU A 51 -7.29 -2.78 12.93
N GLY A 52 -7.63 -3.36 14.08
CA GLY A 52 -8.74 -4.31 14.16
C GLY A 52 -8.50 -5.57 13.35
N MET A 53 -7.28 -6.06 13.31
CA MET A 53 -6.95 -7.30 12.61
C MET A 53 -6.11 -8.22 13.49
N PRO A 54 -6.16 -9.55 13.24
CA PRO A 54 -5.31 -10.48 13.97
C PRO A 54 -3.84 -10.17 13.78
N GLN A 55 -3.05 -10.29 14.85
CA GLN A 55 -1.63 -9.99 14.80
C GLN A 55 -0.88 -10.85 13.76
N PRO A 56 -1.16 -12.15 13.60
CA PRO A 56 -0.52 -12.93 12.53
C PRO A 56 -0.80 -12.41 11.13
N LYS A 57 -2.01 -11.87 10.89
CA LYS A 57 -2.38 -11.29 9.60
C LYS A 57 -1.59 -10.00 9.35
N LEU A 58 -1.48 -9.14 10.36
CA LEU A 58 -0.66 -7.94 10.28
C LEU A 58 0.81 -8.28 10.00
N SER A 59 1.36 -9.24 10.75
CA SER A 59 2.72 -9.69 10.57
C SER A 59 2.96 -10.19 9.15
N GLY A 60 2.04 -10.98 8.62
CA GLY A 60 2.09 -11.47 7.25
C GLY A 60 2.08 -10.34 6.23
N MET A 61 1.16 -9.38 6.40
CA MET A 61 1.06 -8.21 5.52
C MET A 61 2.38 -7.44 5.47
N LEU A 62 3.01 -7.21 6.61
CA LEU A 62 4.26 -6.47 6.69
C LEU A 62 5.45 -7.23 6.08
N ARG A 63 5.33 -8.55 5.92
CA ARG A 63 6.34 -9.38 5.26
C ARG A 63 6.07 -9.62 3.77
N GLY A 64 5.04 -8.99 3.22
CA GLY A 64 4.69 -9.14 1.82
C GLY A 64 3.60 -10.15 1.52
N GLN A 65 2.98 -10.73 2.55
CA GLN A 65 1.88 -11.68 2.40
C GLN A 65 0.54 -10.94 2.45
N PHE A 66 0.28 -10.16 1.43
CA PHE A 66 -0.89 -9.27 1.41
C PHE A 66 -1.84 -9.52 0.23
N ARG A 67 -1.65 -10.61 -0.52
CA ARG A 67 -2.48 -10.91 -1.68
C ARG A 67 -3.97 -10.99 -1.32
N GLY A 68 -4.29 -11.55 -0.17
CA GLY A 68 -5.66 -11.67 0.33
C GLY A 68 -6.20 -10.43 1.05
N ILE A 69 -5.44 -9.35 1.12
CA ILE A 69 -5.85 -8.10 1.77
C ILE A 69 -6.13 -7.07 0.68
N SER A 70 -7.33 -6.47 0.70
CA SER A 70 -7.71 -5.49 -0.31
C SER A 70 -7.02 -4.15 -0.09
N GLU A 71 -6.90 -3.37 -1.17
CA GLU A 71 -6.40 -2.00 -1.10
C GLU A 71 -7.30 -1.16 -0.19
N ALA A 72 -8.62 -1.37 -0.25
CA ALA A 72 -9.57 -0.68 0.62
C ALA A 72 -9.28 -0.94 2.10
N LYS A 73 -8.94 -2.18 2.45
CA LYS A 73 -8.55 -2.51 3.83
C LYS A 73 -7.26 -1.83 4.23
N MET A 74 -6.30 -1.74 3.34
CA MET A 74 -5.04 -1.05 3.60
C MET A 74 -5.24 0.46 3.79
N ILE A 75 -6.13 1.06 3.00
CA ILE A 75 -6.52 2.47 3.17
C ILE A 75 -7.17 2.67 4.54
N GLU A 76 -8.06 1.76 4.95
CA GLU A 76 -8.65 1.80 6.28
C GLU A 76 -7.57 1.75 7.37
N CYS A 77 -6.56 0.89 7.19
CA CYS A 77 -5.42 0.83 8.11
C CYS A 77 -4.71 2.17 8.23
N MET A 78 -4.47 2.85 7.12
CA MET A 78 -3.87 4.20 7.12
C MET A 78 -4.71 5.17 7.94
N ASN A 79 -6.04 5.16 7.72
CA ASN A 79 -6.94 6.04 8.45
C ASN A 79 -6.91 5.75 9.95
N ARG A 80 -6.91 4.50 10.34
CA ARG A 80 -6.85 4.10 11.75
C ARG A 80 -5.53 4.48 12.41
N LEU A 81 -4.46 4.56 11.63
CA LEU A 81 -3.15 5.02 12.11
C LEU A 81 -3.02 6.55 12.11
N GLY A 82 -4.10 7.27 11.84
CA GLY A 82 -4.13 8.73 11.88
C GLY A 82 -3.68 9.42 10.61
N ARG A 83 -3.72 8.74 9.47
CA ARG A 83 -3.35 9.33 8.19
C ARG A 83 -4.58 9.58 7.35
N ASP A 84 -4.64 10.76 6.71
CA ASP A 84 -5.64 11.04 5.70
C ASP A 84 -5.20 10.46 4.37
N VAL A 85 -6.16 9.89 3.65
CA VAL A 85 -5.92 9.33 2.33
C VAL A 85 -6.81 10.06 1.34
N GLU A 86 -6.22 10.60 0.30
CA GLU A 86 -6.91 11.31 -0.76
C GLU A 86 -6.73 10.54 -2.06
N ILE A 87 -7.83 10.33 -2.77
CA ILE A 87 -7.81 9.64 -4.07
C ILE A 87 -8.00 10.70 -5.16
N VAL A 88 -6.99 10.83 -6.01
CA VAL A 88 -6.99 11.84 -7.09
C VAL A 88 -7.08 11.12 -8.43
N VAL A 89 -8.05 11.53 -9.23
CA VAL A 89 -8.23 11.01 -10.58
C VAL A 89 -7.89 12.13 -11.56
N ARG A 90 -6.94 11.89 -12.46
CA ARG A 90 -6.49 12.91 -13.40
C ARG A 90 -6.23 12.30 -14.77
N LYS A 91 -6.19 13.19 -15.77
CA LYS A 91 -5.77 12.77 -17.11
C LYS A 91 -4.28 12.41 -17.08
N PRO A 92 -3.86 11.38 -17.84
CA PRO A 92 -2.43 11.04 -17.90
C PRO A 92 -1.64 12.18 -18.55
N SER A 93 -0.39 12.36 -18.11
CA SER A 93 0.52 13.39 -18.66
C SER A 93 0.97 13.06 -20.08
N ARG A 94 0.79 11.82 -20.52
CA ARG A 94 1.10 11.34 -21.87
C ARG A 94 -0.14 10.68 -22.46
N SER A 95 -0.24 10.72 -23.78
CA SER A 95 -1.33 10.02 -24.48
C SER A 95 -1.13 8.51 -24.31
N ARG A 96 -2.05 7.90 -23.56
CA ARG A 96 -2.09 6.46 -23.32
C ARG A 96 -3.52 5.98 -23.45
N ALA A 97 -3.70 4.80 -24.03
CA ALA A 97 -5.02 4.20 -24.16
C ALA A 97 -5.57 3.80 -22.78
N THR A 98 -4.69 3.42 -21.86
CA THR A 98 -5.06 2.95 -20.52
C THR A 98 -4.31 3.77 -19.46
N GLY A 99 -5.04 4.23 -18.44
CA GLY A 99 -4.43 4.86 -17.27
C GLY A 99 -3.80 3.84 -16.34
N ARG A 100 -3.16 4.34 -15.31
CA ARG A 100 -2.53 3.49 -14.28
C ARG A 100 -2.82 4.04 -12.89
N THR A 101 -2.68 3.17 -11.90
CA THR A 101 -2.80 3.55 -10.49
C THR A 101 -1.40 3.64 -9.89
N SER A 102 -1.11 4.75 -9.23
CA SER A 102 0.12 4.92 -8.48
C SER A 102 -0.21 5.48 -7.10
N VAL A 103 0.71 5.30 -6.16
CA VAL A 103 0.57 5.81 -4.80
C VAL A 103 1.61 6.90 -4.59
N VAL A 104 1.15 8.06 -4.12
CA VAL A 104 2.02 9.18 -3.79
C VAL A 104 1.86 9.52 -2.33
N PHE A 105 2.94 9.96 -1.69
CA PHE A 105 2.91 10.38 -0.29
C PHE A 105 3.26 11.87 -0.21
N ALA A 106 2.46 12.57 0.57
CA ALA A 106 2.72 13.99 0.84
C ALA A 106 3.74 14.17 1.95
#